data_b5a7a379bc20ffee4b9ff7b1810ea7ae
#
_entry.id   b5a7a379bc20ffee4b9ff7b1810ea7ae
#
_cell.length_a   1.000
_cell.length_b   1.000
_cell.length_c   1.000
_cell.angle_alpha   90.00
_cell.angle_beta   90.00
_cell.angle_gamma   90.00
#
_symmetry.space_group_name_H-M   'P 1'
#
loop_
_entity.id
_entity.type
_entity.pdbx_description
1 polymer ?
#
loop_
_entity_poly.entity_id
_entity_poly.type
_entity_poly.pdbx_seq_one_letter_code
_entity_poly.pdbx_strand_id
1 'polypeptide(L)'
;MLRSSTVSVLLLAGLMLPAAARAQAPAAPQPDQADPAIDLFVRKCASCHSVGKGQRVGPDLKGALERRERAWVERFVKAPSTMLDSDPTARGLATQFAGVRMPDLGLSDAEVVSLADLVARCSAEPCDLAGKFTPITTATAADISRGRDLFLGREGLKAEAAQCVSCHTVQGAGGGIAGGLLAKDLTNAFGRLGDQGLDAALKSPAFPVMNKVFAAHPLQADEVFALRAFLYDANRKEPALDDPLSLPLVGLLGTVAVLIALNAAWARRLRGVRQPLVRRRGSR
;
A
#
# COMPACT_ATOMS: atom_id res chain seq x y z
N MET A 1 50.26 -44.14 74.27
CA MET A 1 50.62 -42.74 73.97
C MET A 1 49.54 -42.17 73.11
N LEU A 2 48.54 -41.53 73.76
CA LEU A 2 47.41 -40.89 73.09
C LEU A 2 47.75 -39.42 72.82
N ARG A 3 47.64 -38.96 71.58
CA ARG A 3 47.66 -37.53 71.25
C ARG A 3 46.23 -37.06 70.96
N SER A 4 45.77 -36.24 71.84
CA SER A 4 44.49 -35.50 71.74
C SER A 4 44.64 -34.37 70.75
N SER A 5 43.80 -34.34 69.71
CA SER A 5 43.72 -33.20 68.76
C SER A 5 42.43 -32.41 69.07
N THR A 6 42.61 -31.21 69.58
CA THR A 6 41.53 -30.25 69.80
C THR A 6 41.13 -29.62 68.50
N VAL A 7 39.85 -29.76 68.13
CA VAL A 7 39.22 -29.07 66.98
C VAL A 7 38.64 -27.76 67.43
N SER A 8 39.24 -26.66 66.97
CA SER A 8 38.68 -25.30 67.14
C SER A 8 37.57 -25.03 66.15
N VAL A 9 36.35 -24.85 66.66
CA VAL A 9 35.20 -24.43 65.90
C VAL A 9 35.19 -22.91 65.83
N LEU A 10 35.50 -22.32 64.66
CA LEU A 10 35.34 -20.90 64.39
C LEU A 10 33.88 -20.61 64.00
N LEU A 11 33.12 -19.97 64.86
CA LEU A 11 31.81 -19.41 64.59
C LEU A 11 31.96 -18.12 63.71
N LEU A 12 31.63 -18.21 62.41
CA LEU A 12 31.46 -17.07 61.54
C LEU A 12 30.03 -16.52 61.72
N ALA A 13 29.91 -15.43 62.46
CA ALA A 13 28.69 -14.63 62.54
C ALA A 13 28.51 -13.87 61.24
N GLY A 14 27.61 -14.35 60.37
CA GLY A 14 27.23 -13.69 59.15
C GLY A 14 26.37 -12.45 59.45
N LEU A 15 26.90 -11.25 59.14
CA LEU A 15 26.17 -9.99 59.17
C LEU A 15 25.19 -9.98 57.96
N MET A 16 23.92 -10.25 58.23
CA MET A 16 22.85 -10.03 57.25
C MET A 16 22.55 -8.52 57.15
N LEU A 17 23.11 -7.83 56.14
CA LEU A 17 22.68 -6.49 55.73
C LEU A 17 21.35 -6.59 54.95
N PRO A 18 20.34 -5.78 55.31
CA PRO A 18 19.12 -5.75 54.54
C PRO A 18 19.42 -5.14 53.14
N ALA A 19 19.13 -5.89 52.08
CA ALA A 19 19.17 -5.38 50.72
C ALA A 19 18.08 -4.31 50.56
N ALA A 20 18.49 -3.03 50.59
CA ALA A 20 17.61 -1.94 50.24
C ALA A 20 17.14 -2.14 48.78
N ALA A 21 15.86 -2.45 48.60
CA ALA A 21 15.21 -2.46 47.29
C ALA A 21 15.34 -1.07 46.67
N ARG A 22 16.29 -0.89 45.75
CA ARG A 22 16.34 0.28 44.89
C ARG A 22 15.11 0.22 43.99
N ALA A 23 14.15 1.12 44.23
CA ALA A 23 13.12 1.41 43.27
C ALA A 23 13.83 1.85 41.98
N GLN A 24 13.77 0.98 40.92
CA GLN A 24 14.26 1.36 39.62
C GLN A 24 13.37 2.48 39.11
N ALA A 25 13.94 3.66 38.95
CA ALA A 25 13.31 4.73 38.20
C ALA A 25 12.99 4.19 36.79
N PRO A 26 11.85 4.59 36.17
CA PRO A 26 11.56 4.17 34.80
C PRO A 26 12.73 4.56 33.91
N ALA A 27 13.27 3.60 33.19
CA ALA A 27 14.39 3.79 32.27
C ALA A 27 14.01 4.89 31.27
N ALA A 28 14.85 5.93 31.16
CA ALA A 28 14.71 6.91 30.09
C ALA A 28 14.68 6.22 28.74
N PRO A 29 13.84 6.66 27.78
CA PRO A 29 13.77 6.05 26.47
C PRO A 29 15.15 6.02 25.83
N GLN A 30 15.60 4.85 25.41
CA GLN A 30 16.86 4.71 24.69
C GLN A 30 16.68 5.32 23.29
N PRO A 31 17.61 6.16 22.78
CA PRO A 31 17.44 6.93 21.55
C PRO A 31 17.38 6.11 20.26
N ASP A 32 17.42 4.79 20.32
CA ASP A 32 17.50 3.89 19.15
C ASP A 32 16.31 2.92 19.02
N GLN A 33 15.29 3.02 19.87
CA GLN A 33 14.04 2.29 19.69
C GLN A 33 13.01 3.21 19.05
N ALA A 34 12.74 2.97 17.75
CA ALA A 34 11.63 3.63 17.05
C ALA A 34 10.34 3.45 17.88
N ASP A 35 9.68 4.56 18.24
CA ASP A 35 8.43 4.55 19.02
C ASP A 35 7.41 3.63 18.31
N PRO A 36 6.97 2.53 18.92
CA PRO A 36 6.03 1.59 18.30
C PRO A 36 4.73 2.25 17.83
N ALA A 37 4.32 3.33 18.49
CA ALA A 37 3.14 4.10 18.11
C ALA A 37 3.37 4.88 16.80
N ILE A 38 4.58 5.41 16.58
CA ILE A 38 4.95 6.07 15.33
C ILE A 38 4.91 5.05 14.18
N ASP A 39 5.51 3.89 14.38
CA ASP A 39 5.52 2.83 13.37
C ASP A 39 4.10 2.34 13.05
N LEU A 40 3.26 2.14 14.06
CA LEU A 40 1.85 1.80 13.89
C LEU A 40 1.08 2.89 13.13
N PHE A 41 1.29 4.17 13.47
CA PHE A 41 0.68 5.31 12.78
C PHE A 41 1.08 5.35 11.31
N VAL A 42 2.38 5.21 11.02
CA VAL A 42 2.91 5.20 9.65
C VAL A 42 2.27 4.07 8.83
N ARG A 43 2.17 2.88 9.40
CA ARG A 43 1.56 1.74 8.70
C ARG A 43 0.05 1.84 8.52
N LYS A 44 -0.69 2.32 9.52
CA LYS A 44 -2.16 2.21 9.55
C LYS A 44 -2.88 3.51 9.25
N CYS A 45 -2.28 4.68 9.52
CA CYS A 45 -2.99 5.96 9.51
C CYS A 45 -2.44 6.94 8.47
N ALA A 46 -1.12 6.96 8.23
CA ALA A 46 -0.44 8.00 7.45
C ALA A 46 -0.84 8.03 5.96
N SER A 47 -1.41 6.96 5.40
CA SER A 47 -1.95 6.96 4.03
C SER A 47 -3.11 7.95 3.86
N CYS A 48 -3.90 8.15 4.92
CA CYS A 48 -5.10 8.99 4.87
C CYS A 48 -5.02 10.22 5.79
N HIS A 49 -4.22 10.19 6.84
CA HIS A 49 -4.14 11.24 7.85
C HIS A 49 -2.74 11.84 7.97
N SER A 50 -2.68 13.07 8.45
CA SER A 50 -1.46 13.72 8.93
C SER A 50 -1.68 14.24 10.35
N VAL A 51 -0.62 14.66 11.03
CA VAL A 51 -0.69 15.45 12.26
C VAL A 51 0.08 16.75 12.04
N GLY A 52 -0.64 17.85 11.83
CA GLY A 52 -0.06 19.17 11.61
C GLY A 52 0.52 19.43 10.20
N LYS A 53 0.25 18.56 9.24
CA LYS A 53 0.71 18.74 7.84
C LYS A 53 -0.43 18.92 6.84
N GLY A 54 -1.61 19.26 7.34
CA GLY A 54 -2.81 19.54 6.54
C GLY A 54 -3.62 18.29 6.19
N GLN A 55 -4.77 18.53 5.58
CA GLN A 55 -5.72 17.50 5.17
C GLN A 55 -5.14 16.63 4.05
N ARG A 56 -5.42 15.33 4.13
CA ARG A 56 -5.17 14.35 3.06
C ARG A 56 -6.48 13.74 2.57
N VAL A 57 -6.55 12.42 2.43
CA VAL A 57 -7.80 11.70 2.17
C VAL A 57 -8.79 11.87 3.32
N GLY A 58 -8.29 11.83 4.56
CA GLY A 58 -9.00 12.16 5.78
C GLY A 58 -8.52 13.47 6.42
N PRO A 59 -9.08 13.85 7.58
CA PRO A 59 -8.71 15.07 8.28
C PRO A 59 -7.27 15.05 8.80
N ASP A 60 -6.70 16.25 8.96
CA ASP A 60 -5.52 16.44 9.80
C ASP A 60 -5.91 16.19 11.26
N LEU A 61 -5.14 15.34 11.92
CA LEU A 61 -5.41 14.91 13.30
C LEU A 61 -4.85 15.83 14.36
N LYS A 62 -4.09 16.89 13.99
CA LYS A 62 -3.63 17.90 14.96
C LYS A 62 -4.82 18.49 15.72
N GLY A 63 -4.78 18.46 17.05
CA GLY A 63 -5.86 18.94 17.91
C GLY A 63 -7.16 18.10 17.84
N ALA A 64 -7.12 16.88 17.33
CA ALA A 64 -8.32 16.03 17.28
C ALA A 64 -8.90 15.74 18.66
N LEU A 65 -8.05 15.55 19.67
CA LEU A 65 -8.44 15.31 21.07
C LEU A 65 -8.85 16.58 21.82
N GLU A 66 -8.62 17.76 21.23
CA GLU A 66 -9.14 19.04 21.74
C GLU A 66 -10.54 19.31 21.18
N ARG A 67 -10.80 18.91 19.94
CA ARG A 67 -12.10 19.08 19.26
C ARG A 67 -13.14 18.00 19.62
N ARG A 68 -12.70 16.87 20.16
CA ARG A 68 -13.55 15.71 20.50
C ARG A 68 -13.09 15.07 21.79
N GLU A 69 -14.03 14.56 22.55
CA GLU A 69 -13.71 13.77 23.73
C GLU A 69 -12.83 12.56 23.35
N ARG A 70 -11.81 12.32 24.15
CA ARG A 70 -10.87 11.21 23.94
C ARG A 70 -11.59 9.87 23.80
N ALA A 71 -12.55 9.58 24.67
CA ALA A 71 -13.32 8.34 24.62
C ALA A 71 -14.13 8.19 23.31
N TRP A 72 -14.61 9.32 22.74
CA TRP A 72 -15.28 9.29 21.44
C TRP A 72 -14.28 8.97 20.33
N VAL A 73 -13.09 9.60 20.32
CA VAL A 73 -12.03 9.35 19.32
C VAL A 73 -11.57 7.90 19.38
N GLU A 74 -11.34 7.37 20.58
CA GLU A 74 -10.92 5.97 20.76
C GLU A 74 -11.98 4.98 20.24
N ARG A 75 -13.26 5.19 20.53
CA ARG A 75 -14.34 4.37 19.98
C ARG A 75 -14.43 4.46 18.46
N PHE A 76 -14.26 5.68 17.92
CA PHE A 76 -14.28 5.88 16.47
C PHE A 76 -13.12 5.16 15.78
N VAL A 77 -11.90 5.28 16.31
CA VAL A 77 -10.70 4.61 15.76
C VAL A 77 -10.80 3.09 15.90
N LYS A 78 -11.42 2.59 16.97
CA LYS A 78 -11.61 1.16 17.21
C LYS A 78 -12.57 0.50 16.20
N ALA A 79 -13.70 1.15 15.93
CA ALA A 79 -14.78 0.61 15.11
C ALA A 79 -15.40 1.71 14.21
N PRO A 80 -14.64 2.23 13.23
CA PRO A 80 -15.12 3.31 12.38
C PRO A 80 -16.43 3.01 11.66
N SER A 81 -16.58 1.81 11.08
CA SER A 81 -17.80 1.42 10.36
C SER A 81 -19.03 1.52 11.25
N THR A 82 -18.98 0.95 12.46
CA THR A 82 -20.09 0.98 13.42
C THR A 82 -20.46 2.40 13.82
N MET A 83 -19.45 3.25 14.08
CA MET A 83 -19.68 4.65 14.44
C MET A 83 -20.25 5.45 13.27
N LEU A 84 -19.77 5.23 12.05
CA LEU A 84 -20.30 5.88 10.84
C LEU A 84 -21.77 5.50 10.56
N ASP A 85 -22.20 4.33 10.98
CA ASP A 85 -23.58 3.88 10.80
C ASP A 85 -24.53 4.38 11.91
N SER A 86 -24.03 4.59 13.13
CA SER A 86 -24.85 4.89 14.31
C SER A 86 -24.71 6.32 14.85
N ASP A 87 -23.53 6.95 14.73
CA ASP A 87 -23.24 8.24 15.35
C ASP A 87 -23.42 9.40 14.35
N PRO A 88 -24.28 10.41 14.64
CA PRO A 88 -24.49 11.55 13.73
C PRO A 88 -23.24 12.38 13.47
N THR A 89 -22.37 12.52 14.48
CA THR A 89 -21.11 13.29 14.37
C THR A 89 -20.15 12.59 13.41
N ALA A 90 -20.03 11.27 13.51
CA ALA A 90 -19.21 10.48 12.62
C ALA A 90 -19.71 10.54 11.16
N ARG A 91 -21.03 10.45 10.96
CA ARG A 91 -21.65 10.64 9.62
C ARG A 91 -21.37 12.02 9.04
N GLY A 92 -21.48 13.07 9.88
CA GLY A 92 -21.18 14.44 9.47
C GLY A 92 -19.74 14.61 9.02
N LEU A 93 -18.79 13.96 9.68
CA LEU A 93 -17.40 13.94 9.25
C LEU A 93 -17.24 13.27 7.87
N ALA A 94 -17.82 12.10 7.64
CA ALA A 94 -17.74 11.43 6.33
C ALA A 94 -18.29 12.31 5.20
N THR A 95 -19.38 13.04 5.46
CA THR A 95 -19.94 13.99 4.48
C THR A 95 -18.97 15.11 4.12
N GLN A 96 -18.23 15.64 5.11
CA GLN A 96 -17.21 16.68 4.88
C GLN A 96 -16.04 16.17 4.02
N PHE A 97 -15.80 14.87 4.01
CA PHE A 97 -14.74 14.23 3.22
C PHE A 97 -15.28 13.50 1.98
N ALA A 98 -16.26 14.08 1.31
CA ALA A 98 -16.85 13.58 0.06
C ALA A 98 -17.35 12.12 0.18
N GLY A 99 -17.88 11.74 1.33
CA GLY A 99 -18.39 10.40 1.59
C GLY A 99 -17.32 9.33 1.80
N VAL A 100 -16.06 9.72 1.90
CA VAL A 100 -14.97 8.77 2.23
C VAL A 100 -15.17 8.24 3.64
N ARG A 101 -15.27 6.93 3.78
CA ARG A 101 -15.43 6.23 5.05
C ARG A 101 -14.08 5.70 5.53
N MET A 102 -13.75 5.97 6.78
CA MET A 102 -12.60 5.35 7.43
C MET A 102 -12.85 3.85 7.55
N PRO A 103 -11.94 2.98 7.08
CA PRO A 103 -12.09 1.53 7.19
C PRO A 103 -11.77 1.04 8.61
N ASP A 104 -12.31 -0.13 8.97
CA ASP A 104 -11.92 -0.82 10.19
C ASP A 104 -10.49 -1.38 10.04
N LEU A 105 -9.60 -0.99 10.96
CA LEU A 105 -8.18 -1.30 10.88
C LEU A 105 -7.77 -2.53 11.73
N GLY A 106 -8.72 -3.12 12.47
CA GLY A 106 -8.49 -4.29 13.33
C GLY A 106 -7.53 -4.01 14.50
N LEU A 107 -7.58 -2.79 15.05
CA LEU A 107 -6.71 -2.38 16.14
C LEU A 107 -7.15 -3.00 17.47
N SER A 108 -6.21 -3.37 18.33
CA SER A 108 -6.45 -3.69 19.74
C SER A 108 -6.74 -2.43 20.55
N ASP A 109 -7.28 -2.58 21.77
CA ASP A 109 -7.56 -1.42 22.64
C ASP A 109 -6.26 -0.71 23.04
N ALA A 110 -5.20 -1.46 23.31
CA ALA A 110 -3.88 -0.90 23.62
C ALA A 110 -3.29 -0.08 22.46
N GLU A 111 -3.45 -0.55 21.22
CA GLU A 111 -3.02 0.20 20.02
C GLU A 111 -3.83 1.47 19.83
N VAL A 112 -5.14 1.45 20.08
CA VAL A 112 -6.00 2.63 19.99
C VAL A 112 -5.56 3.70 21.02
N VAL A 113 -5.34 3.31 22.27
CA VAL A 113 -4.84 4.20 23.32
C VAL A 113 -3.47 4.78 22.94
N SER A 114 -2.54 3.94 22.49
CA SER A 114 -1.20 4.33 22.05
C SER A 114 -1.23 5.35 20.90
N LEU A 115 -2.12 5.15 19.93
CA LEU A 115 -2.31 6.08 18.80
C LEU A 115 -2.93 7.41 19.27
N ALA A 116 -3.90 7.39 20.21
CA ALA A 116 -4.48 8.60 20.78
C ALA A 116 -3.42 9.41 21.54
N ASP A 117 -2.57 8.75 22.33
CA ASP A 117 -1.46 9.40 23.04
C ASP A 117 -0.44 9.99 22.05
N LEU A 118 -0.11 9.27 20.97
CA LEU A 118 0.76 9.79 19.92
C LEU A 118 0.18 11.06 19.29
N VAL A 119 -1.10 11.03 18.90
CA VAL A 119 -1.78 12.19 18.30
C VAL A 119 -1.80 13.38 19.27
N ALA A 120 -2.01 13.16 20.58
CA ALA A 120 -1.95 14.20 21.61
C ALA A 120 -0.55 14.84 21.68
N ARG A 121 0.50 14.02 21.80
CA ARG A 121 1.89 14.48 21.84
C ARG A 121 2.27 15.27 20.60
N CYS A 122 1.97 14.70 19.42
CA CYS A 122 2.31 15.32 18.13
C CYS A 122 1.44 16.54 17.79
N SER A 123 0.34 16.75 18.50
CA SER A 123 -0.47 17.99 18.42
C SER A 123 0.18 19.12 19.22
N ALA A 124 0.75 18.81 20.39
CA ALA A 124 1.43 19.76 21.25
C ALA A 124 2.82 20.12 20.69
N GLU A 125 3.59 19.12 20.28
CA GLU A 125 4.94 19.29 19.74
C GLU A 125 5.05 18.57 18.39
N PRO A 126 5.65 19.19 17.36
CA PRO A 126 5.79 18.55 16.05
C PRO A 126 6.58 17.25 16.14
N CYS A 127 5.97 16.13 15.72
CA CYS A 127 6.62 14.84 15.65
C CYS A 127 7.10 14.53 14.22
N ASP A 128 8.23 13.83 14.12
CA ASP A 128 8.57 13.17 12.87
C ASP A 128 7.83 11.82 12.76
N LEU A 129 6.68 11.85 12.09
CA LEU A 129 5.88 10.67 11.80
C LEU A 129 6.31 9.97 10.50
N ALA A 130 7.42 10.41 9.89
CA ALA A 130 7.88 9.83 8.64
C ALA A 130 8.59 8.48 8.84
N GLY A 131 9.04 8.16 10.05
CA GLY A 131 9.87 6.97 10.33
C GLY A 131 11.15 6.96 9.47
N LYS A 132 11.71 5.80 9.17
CA LYS A 132 12.79 5.63 8.16
C LYS A 132 12.18 5.74 6.76
N PHE A 133 11.88 6.97 6.36
CA PHE A 133 11.27 7.27 5.07
C PHE A 133 12.33 7.76 4.09
N THR A 134 12.47 7.07 2.96
CA THR A 134 13.32 7.50 1.86
C THR A 134 12.49 8.34 0.90
N PRO A 135 12.77 9.66 0.76
CA PRO A 135 12.01 10.50 -0.15
C PRO A 135 12.14 10.04 -1.60
N ILE A 136 11.06 10.15 -2.36
CA ILE A 136 11.04 9.73 -3.76
C ILE A 136 11.95 10.58 -4.66
N THR A 137 12.34 11.76 -4.20
CA THR A 137 13.28 12.64 -4.91
C THR A 137 14.67 12.02 -5.11
N THR A 138 14.99 10.95 -4.37
CA THR A 138 16.24 10.19 -4.53
C THR A 138 16.12 9.04 -5.54
N ALA A 139 14.94 8.82 -6.12
CA ALA A 139 14.72 7.74 -7.07
C ALA A 139 15.46 7.95 -8.39
N THR A 140 16.04 6.89 -8.90
CA THR A 140 16.75 6.83 -10.16
C THR A 140 15.85 6.35 -11.30
N ALA A 141 16.29 6.48 -12.56
CA ALA A 141 15.59 5.90 -13.70
C ALA A 141 15.48 4.36 -13.60
N ALA A 142 16.44 3.71 -12.96
CA ALA A 142 16.40 2.27 -12.70
C ALA A 142 15.27 1.89 -11.72
N ASP A 143 15.07 2.69 -10.66
CA ASP A 143 13.97 2.47 -9.71
C ASP A 143 12.61 2.63 -10.39
N ILE A 144 12.47 3.63 -11.26
CA ILE A 144 11.24 3.86 -12.04
C ILE A 144 10.96 2.68 -12.97
N SER A 145 11.98 2.21 -13.70
CA SER A 145 11.86 1.06 -14.61
C SER A 145 11.47 -0.20 -13.85
N ARG A 146 12.16 -0.49 -12.74
CA ARG A 146 11.89 -1.63 -11.88
C ARG A 146 10.46 -1.56 -11.30
N GLY A 147 10.04 -0.38 -10.82
CA GLY A 147 8.68 -0.18 -10.31
C GLY A 147 7.60 -0.45 -11.36
N ARG A 148 7.87 -0.08 -12.61
CA ARG A 148 7.01 -0.41 -13.76
C ARG A 148 6.96 -1.93 -14.00
N ASP A 149 8.10 -2.61 -13.95
CA ASP A 149 8.17 -4.05 -14.17
C ASP A 149 7.48 -4.85 -13.05
N LEU A 150 7.62 -4.42 -11.78
CA LEU A 150 6.86 -4.95 -10.64
C LEU A 150 5.36 -4.72 -10.81
N PHE A 151 4.94 -3.52 -11.22
CA PHE A 151 3.53 -3.21 -11.45
C PHE A 151 2.91 -4.10 -12.54
N LEU A 152 3.62 -4.28 -13.65
CA LEU A 152 3.19 -5.06 -14.82
C LEU A 152 3.36 -6.58 -14.63
N GLY A 153 4.02 -7.02 -13.56
CA GLY A 153 4.32 -8.43 -13.31
C GLY A 153 5.41 -9.01 -14.21
N ARG A 154 6.25 -8.17 -14.81
CA ARG A 154 7.46 -8.61 -15.53
C ARG A 154 8.56 -9.02 -14.57
N GLU A 155 8.64 -8.36 -13.42
CA GLU A 155 9.37 -8.78 -12.23
C GLU A 155 8.34 -9.25 -11.19
N GLY A 156 8.53 -10.46 -10.63
CA GLY A 156 7.66 -11.01 -9.59
C GLY A 156 7.89 -10.31 -8.26
N LEU A 157 6.81 -10.12 -7.49
CA LEU A 157 6.91 -9.63 -6.11
C LEU A 157 7.53 -10.72 -5.22
N LYS A 158 8.44 -10.33 -4.32
CA LYS A 158 9.22 -11.25 -3.48
C LYS A 158 8.35 -12.15 -2.57
N ALA A 159 7.23 -11.62 -2.12
CA ALA A 159 6.26 -12.36 -1.33
C ALA A 159 5.19 -13.06 -2.18
N GLU A 160 5.39 -13.19 -3.49
CA GLU A 160 4.49 -13.88 -4.42
C GLU A 160 3.05 -13.32 -4.42
N ALA A 161 2.89 -12.02 -4.14
CA ALA A 161 1.60 -11.35 -4.21
C ALA A 161 1.11 -11.21 -5.67
N ALA A 162 -0.20 -10.96 -5.83
CA ALA A 162 -0.78 -10.65 -7.12
C ALA A 162 -0.22 -9.32 -7.67
N GLN A 163 0.05 -9.28 -8.97
CA GLN A 163 0.57 -8.08 -9.64
C GLN A 163 -0.51 -6.98 -9.69
N CYS A 164 -0.08 -5.74 -9.52
CA CYS A 164 -0.97 -4.57 -9.47
C CYS A 164 -1.80 -4.39 -10.75
N VAL A 165 -1.21 -4.71 -11.92
CA VAL A 165 -1.83 -4.63 -13.24
C VAL A 165 -3.07 -5.53 -13.38
N SER A 166 -3.19 -6.59 -12.57
CA SER A 166 -4.36 -7.47 -12.61
C SER A 166 -5.66 -6.76 -12.26
N CYS A 167 -5.59 -5.72 -11.43
CA CYS A 167 -6.75 -4.97 -10.97
C CYS A 167 -6.71 -3.48 -11.33
N HIS A 168 -5.51 -2.89 -11.39
CA HIS A 168 -5.31 -1.46 -11.56
C HIS A 168 -4.76 -1.10 -12.94
N THR A 169 -5.11 0.11 -13.39
CA THR A 169 -4.52 0.76 -14.56
C THR A 169 -3.57 1.86 -14.14
N VAL A 170 -2.54 2.10 -14.96
CA VAL A 170 -1.71 3.31 -14.98
C VAL A 170 -1.52 3.70 -16.43
N GLN A 171 -1.92 4.90 -16.82
CA GLN A 171 -1.79 5.37 -18.19
C GLN A 171 -0.33 5.39 -18.65
N GLY A 172 -0.07 4.91 -19.85
CA GLY A 172 1.28 4.84 -20.43
C GLY A 172 2.19 3.73 -19.84
N ALA A 173 1.69 2.90 -18.92
CA ALA A 173 2.49 1.84 -18.32
C ALA A 173 2.80 0.67 -19.26
N GLY A 174 1.89 0.30 -20.14
CA GLY A 174 1.99 -0.94 -20.89
C GLY A 174 1.69 -0.90 -22.40
N GLY A 175 1.45 0.25 -23.01
CA GLY A 175 1.13 0.37 -24.45
C GLY A 175 -0.17 -0.35 -24.83
N GLY A 176 -1.28 0.37 -24.94
CA GLY A 176 -2.53 -0.07 -25.57
C GLY A 176 -3.51 -0.88 -24.72
N ILE A 177 -3.09 -1.68 -23.75
CA ILE A 177 -3.99 -2.40 -22.83
C ILE A 177 -3.39 -2.30 -21.43
N ALA A 178 -3.68 -1.20 -20.76
CA ALA A 178 -2.99 -0.79 -19.54
C ALA A 178 -3.64 -1.31 -18.25
N GLY A 179 -3.89 -2.63 -18.16
CA GLY A 179 -4.24 -3.26 -16.88
C GLY A 179 -5.72 -3.50 -16.62
N GLY A 180 -6.02 -4.01 -15.44
CA GLY A 180 -7.36 -4.40 -15.02
C GLY A 180 -8.25 -3.20 -14.68
N LEU A 181 -9.55 -3.33 -14.96
CA LEU A 181 -10.58 -2.35 -14.64
C LEU A 181 -11.34 -2.67 -13.35
N LEU A 182 -10.81 -3.60 -12.55
CA LEU A 182 -11.45 -4.05 -11.30
C LEU A 182 -11.29 -3.04 -10.17
N ALA A 183 -10.26 -2.19 -10.24
CA ALA A 183 -9.94 -1.22 -9.21
C ALA A 183 -9.65 0.16 -9.82
N LYS A 184 -9.42 1.14 -8.93
CA LYS A 184 -9.20 2.53 -9.32
C LYS A 184 -7.92 2.70 -10.14
N ASP A 185 -7.96 3.56 -11.13
CA ASP A 185 -6.79 4.04 -11.87
C ASP A 185 -5.78 4.71 -10.93
N LEU A 186 -4.51 4.32 -11.04
CA LEU A 186 -3.42 4.77 -10.19
C LEU A 186 -2.53 5.85 -10.84
N THR A 187 -2.82 6.30 -12.05
CA THR A 187 -2.04 7.34 -12.76
C THR A 187 -1.80 8.55 -11.87
N ASN A 188 -2.84 9.04 -11.18
CA ASN A 188 -2.76 10.18 -10.27
C ASN A 188 -2.70 9.76 -8.79
N ALA A 189 -2.28 8.55 -8.47
CA ALA A 189 -2.22 8.08 -7.07
C ALA A 189 -1.24 8.90 -6.24
N PHE A 190 -0.08 9.25 -6.81
CA PHE A 190 0.91 10.08 -6.14
C PHE A 190 0.38 11.49 -5.84
N GLY A 191 -0.29 12.13 -6.78
CA GLY A 191 -0.89 13.45 -6.58
C GLY A 191 -1.96 13.48 -5.48
N ARG A 192 -2.72 12.40 -5.35
CA ARG A 192 -3.77 12.28 -4.31
C ARG A 192 -3.23 11.99 -2.91
N LEU A 193 -2.25 11.11 -2.80
CA LEU A 193 -1.77 10.58 -1.51
C LEU A 193 -0.49 11.29 -1.02
N GLY A 194 0.26 11.87 -1.93
CA GLY A 194 1.61 12.34 -1.67
C GLY A 194 2.58 11.19 -1.42
N ASP A 195 3.86 11.52 -1.26
CA ASP A 195 4.93 10.53 -1.14
C ASP A 195 4.78 9.63 0.10
N GLN A 196 4.57 10.22 1.28
CA GLN A 196 4.40 9.47 2.53
C GLN A 196 3.09 8.67 2.57
N GLY A 197 2.00 9.24 2.04
CA GLY A 197 0.72 8.55 1.98
C GLY A 197 0.76 7.34 1.06
N LEU A 198 1.45 7.45 -0.07
CA LEU A 198 1.63 6.33 -1.00
C LEU A 198 2.55 5.24 -0.40
N ASP A 199 3.62 5.63 0.29
CA ASP A 199 4.48 4.70 1.04
C ASP A 199 3.68 3.87 2.06
N ALA A 200 2.88 4.54 2.88
CA ALA A 200 2.03 3.87 3.87
C ALA A 200 0.96 2.98 3.22
N ALA A 201 0.33 3.45 2.14
CA ALA A 201 -0.70 2.68 1.43
C ALA A 201 -0.15 1.40 0.79
N LEU A 202 1.10 1.40 0.35
CA LEU A 202 1.77 0.22 -0.22
C LEU A 202 2.28 -0.72 0.87
N LYS A 203 2.85 -0.20 1.97
CA LYS A 203 3.34 -1.02 3.09
C LYS A 203 2.22 -1.73 3.86
N SER A 204 1.09 -1.06 4.03
CA SER A 204 -0.05 -1.58 4.77
C SER A 204 -1.36 -1.09 4.16
N PRO A 205 -1.83 -1.74 3.09
CA PRO A 205 -3.05 -1.33 2.43
C PRO A 205 -4.25 -1.40 3.38
N ALA A 206 -4.84 -0.24 3.69
CA ALA A 206 -6.05 -0.15 4.51
C ALA A 206 -7.34 -0.45 3.71
N PHE A 207 -7.24 -0.60 2.40
CA PHE A 207 -8.38 -0.88 1.53
C PHE A 207 -8.81 -2.36 1.66
N PRO A 208 -10.10 -2.67 1.86
CA PRO A 208 -10.55 -4.02 2.25
C PRO A 208 -10.08 -5.15 1.33
N VAL A 209 -10.12 -4.95 0.01
CA VAL A 209 -9.66 -5.97 -0.97
C VAL A 209 -8.15 -6.09 -0.96
N MET A 210 -7.42 -4.99 -1.06
CA MET A 210 -5.96 -4.99 -1.05
C MET A 210 -5.40 -5.51 0.27
N ASN A 211 -6.03 -5.18 1.40
CA ASN A 211 -5.61 -5.71 2.70
C ASN A 211 -5.65 -7.23 2.72
N LYS A 212 -6.71 -7.86 2.21
CA LYS A 212 -6.81 -9.32 2.14
C LYS A 212 -5.76 -9.95 1.21
N VAL A 213 -5.46 -9.30 0.09
CA VAL A 213 -4.46 -9.78 -0.87
C VAL A 213 -3.04 -9.68 -0.31
N PHE A 214 -2.70 -8.56 0.33
CA PHE A 214 -1.33 -8.26 0.77
C PHE A 214 -1.05 -8.56 2.24
N ALA A 215 -2.05 -8.95 3.05
CA ALA A 215 -1.83 -9.27 4.47
C ALA A 215 -0.86 -10.46 4.68
N ALA A 216 -0.97 -11.51 3.85
CA ALA A 216 -0.08 -12.66 3.87
C ALA A 216 1.15 -12.48 2.96
N HIS A 217 1.12 -11.50 2.06
CA HIS A 217 2.12 -11.27 1.01
C HIS A 217 2.58 -9.81 1.02
N PRO A 218 3.22 -9.32 2.11
CA PRO A 218 3.56 -7.91 2.25
C PRO A 218 4.66 -7.50 1.27
N LEU A 219 4.51 -6.30 0.70
CA LEU A 219 5.54 -5.71 -0.15
C LEU A 219 6.79 -5.39 0.66
N GLN A 220 7.96 -5.67 0.10
CA GLN A 220 9.23 -5.35 0.72
C GLN A 220 9.57 -3.86 0.54
N ALA A 221 10.44 -3.31 1.39
CA ALA A 221 10.74 -1.87 1.40
C ALA A 221 11.31 -1.37 0.05
N ASP A 222 12.13 -2.17 -0.62
CA ASP A 222 12.70 -1.86 -1.93
C ASP A 222 11.67 -1.93 -3.07
N GLU A 223 10.69 -2.83 -2.97
CA GLU A 223 9.55 -2.91 -3.91
C GLU A 223 8.63 -1.71 -3.73
N VAL A 224 8.31 -1.35 -2.48
CA VAL A 224 7.53 -0.15 -2.16
C VAL A 224 8.19 1.11 -2.72
N PHE A 225 9.51 1.25 -2.56
CA PHE A 225 10.24 2.40 -3.09
C PHE A 225 10.18 2.44 -4.63
N ALA A 226 10.42 1.33 -5.30
CA ALA A 226 10.37 1.24 -6.76
C ALA A 226 8.95 1.51 -7.31
N LEU A 227 7.92 0.93 -6.70
CA LEU A 227 6.52 1.19 -7.07
C LEU A 227 6.13 2.67 -6.88
N ARG A 228 6.59 3.31 -5.79
CA ARG A 228 6.40 4.75 -5.57
C ARG A 228 7.09 5.57 -6.65
N ALA A 229 8.33 5.21 -7.02
CA ALA A 229 9.09 5.87 -8.09
C ALA A 229 8.35 5.82 -9.42
N PHE A 230 7.82 4.67 -9.78
CA PHE A 230 7.03 4.50 -10.98
C PHE A 230 5.73 5.32 -10.95
N LEU A 231 4.96 5.29 -9.85
CA LEU A 231 3.72 6.05 -9.72
C LEU A 231 3.96 7.58 -9.64
N TYR A 232 5.09 8.00 -9.10
CA TYR A 232 5.54 9.39 -9.16
C TYR A 232 5.82 9.84 -10.59
N ASP A 233 6.55 9.03 -11.37
CA ASP A 233 6.85 9.29 -12.77
C ASP A 233 5.57 9.32 -13.61
N ALA A 234 4.66 8.36 -13.40
CA ALA A 234 3.37 8.31 -14.07
C ALA A 234 2.50 9.55 -13.81
N ASN A 235 2.49 10.06 -12.57
CA ASN A 235 1.74 11.26 -12.19
C ASN A 235 2.28 12.54 -12.84
N ARG A 236 3.56 12.57 -13.22
CA ARG A 236 4.22 13.73 -13.84
C ARG A 236 4.16 13.74 -15.36
N LYS A 237 4.03 12.57 -15.95
CA LYS A 237 3.89 12.45 -17.40
C LYS A 237 2.47 12.85 -17.78
N GLU A 238 2.34 13.74 -18.74
CA GLU A 238 1.05 13.91 -19.40
C GLU A 238 0.62 12.56 -19.93
N PRO A 239 -0.67 12.18 -19.77
CA PRO A 239 -1.15 10.95 -20.36
C PRO A 239 -0.76 10.98 -21.84
N ALA A 240 0.10 10.08 -22.28
CA ALA A 240 0.22 9.81 -23.68
C ALA A 240 -1.22 9.54 -24.13
N LEU A 241 -1.76 10.39 -24.98
CA LEU A 241 -3.02 10.10 -25.67
C LEU A 241 -2.75 8.77 -26.36
N ASP A 242 -3.19 7.67 -25.74
CA ASP A 242 -3.30 6.41 -26.47
C ASP A 242 -4.14 6.77 -27.68
N ASP A 243 -3.50 6.84 -28.85
CA ASP A 243 -4.16 7.27 -30.08
C ASP A 243 -5.40 6.38 -30.22
N PRO A 244 -6.62 6.91 -30.02
CA PRO A 244 -7.85 6.11 -30.01
C PRO A 244 -8.10 5.44 -31.35
N LEU A 245 -7.35 5.84 -32.38
CA LEU A 245 -7.42 5.30 -33.72
C LEU A 245 -6.43 4.13 -33.97
N SER A 246 -5.40 3.97 -33.16
CA SER A 246 -4.36 2.95 -33.43
C SER A 246 -4.90 1.52 -33.32
N LEU A 247 -5.65 1.21 -32.29
CA LEU A 247 -6.24 -0.13 -32.08
C LEU A 247 -7.31 -0.48 -33.12
N PRO A 248 -8.31 0.38 -33.42
CA PRO A 248 -9.28 0.13 -34.48
C PRO A 248 -8.63 0.11 -35.86
N LEU A 249 -7.60 0.89 -36.13
CA LEU A 249 -6.87 0.88 -37.39
C LEU A 249 -6.12 -0.43 -37.61
N VAL A 250 -5.39 -0.93 -36.60
CA VAL A 250 -4.70 -2.23 -36.65
C VAL A 250 -5.72 -3.35 -36.81
N GLY A 251 -6.84 -3.30 -36.09
CA GLY A 251 -7.92 -4.27 -36.22
C GLY A 251 -8.54 -4.26 -37.62
N LEU A 252 -8.79 -3.08 -38.19
CA LEU A 252 -9.31 -2.94 -39.55
C LEU A 252 -8.34 -3.47 -40.60
N LEU A 253 -7.06 -3.09 -40.53
CA LEU A 253 -6.03 -3.57 -41.45
C LEU A 253 -5.83 -5.09 -41.35
N GLY A 254 -5.83 -5.64 -40.12
CA GLY A 254 -5.78 -7.09 -39.89
C GLY A 254 -6.98 -7.81 -40.51
N THR A 255 -8.19 -7.30 -40.32
CA THR A 255 -9.42 -7.85 -40.90
C THR A 255 -9.39 -7.82 -42.42
N VAL A 256 -8.99 -6.69 -43.01
CA VAL A 256 -8.85 -6.56 -44.47
C VAL A 256 -7.82 -7.57 -45.02
N ALA A 257 -6.67 -7.71 -44.35
CA ALA A 257 -5.63 -8.67 -44.74
C ALA A 257 -6.16 -10.12 -44.71
N VAL A 258 -6.88 -10.52 -43.69
CA VAL A 258 -7.52 -11.85 -43.58
C VAL A 258 -8.56 -12.05 -44.65
N LEU A 259 -9.40 -11.06 -44.93
CA LEU A 259 -10.40 -11.15 -46.00
C LEU A 259 -9.75 -11.29 -47.39
N ILE A 260 -8.68 -10.57 -47.68
CA ILE A 260 -7.91 -10.72 -48.93
C ILE A 260 -7.31 -12.12 -49.03
N ALA A 261 -6.70 -12.63 -47.96
CA ALA A 261 -6.11 -13.97 -47.96
C ALA A 261 -7.17 -15.07 -48.19
N LEU A 262 -8.31 -14.96 -47.52
CA LEU A 262 -9.45 -15.86 -47.67
C LEU A 262 -10.00 -15.80 -49.11
N ASN A 263 -10.16 -14.59 -49.66
CA ASN A 263 -10.64 -14.41 -51.04
C ASN A 263 -9.67 -15.04 -52.06
N ALA A 264 -8.35 -14.81 -51.89
CA ALA A 264 -7.33 -15.40 -52.75
C ALA A 264 -7.31 -16.95 -52.67
N ALA A 265 -7.43 -17.51 -51.48
CA ALA A 265 -7.52 -18.96 -51.27
C ALA A 265 -8.80 -19.54 -51.90
N TRP A 266 -9.93 -18.84 -51.75
CA TRP A 266 -11.21 -19.29 -52.30
C TRP A 266 -11.28 -19.14 -53.81
N ALA A 267 -10.73 -18.07 -54.38
CA ALA A 267 -10.64 -17.86 -55.84
C ALA A 267 -9.82 -18.96 -56.55
N ARG A 268 -8.75 -19.45 -55.90
CA ARG A 268 -7.98 -20.60 -56.43
C ARG A 268 -8.79 -21.89 -56.39
N ARG A 269 -9.60 -22.12 -55.38
CA ARG A 269 -10.43 -23.30 -55.20
C ARG A 269 -11.56 -23.35 -56.26
N LEU A 270 -12.18 -22.20 -56.54
CA LEU A 270 -13.23 -22.12 -57.57
C LEU A 270 -12.71 -22.33 -58.99
N ARG A 271 -11.49 -21.92 -59.33
CA ARG A 271 -10.84 -22.15 -60.61
C ARG A 271 -10.52 -23.62 -60.85
N GLY A 272 -10.17 -24.37 -59.80
CA GLY A 272 -9.84 -25.80 -59.92
C GLY A 272 -11.04 -26.73 -60.15
N VAL A 273 -12.23 -26.39 -59.62
CA VAL A 273 -13.40 -27.30 -59.64
C VAL A 273 -14.42 -26.93 -60.72
N ARG A 274 -14.64 -25.65 -60.92
CA ARG A 274 -15.70 -25.21 -61.87
C ARG A 274 -15.29 -25.15 -63.35
N GLN A 275 -14.06 -24.80 -63.65
CA GLN A 275 -13.61 -24.67 -65.04
C GLN A 275 -13.66 -25.98 -65.83
N PRO A 276 -13.28 -27.17 -65.37
CA PRO A 276 -13.38 -28.40 -66.11
C PRO A 276 -14.82 -28.85 -66.34
N LEU A 277 -15.76 -28.55 -65.45
CA LEU A 277 -17.19 -28.90 -65.59
C LEU A 277 -17.91 -28.03 -66.64
N VAL A 278 -17.56 -26.75 -66.74
CA VAL A 278 -18.15 -25.85 -67.73
C VAL A 278 -17.61 -26.15 -69.15
N ARG A 279 -16.31 -26.46 -69.29
CA ARG A 279 -15.71 -26.83 -70.55
C ARG A 279 -16.27 -28.14 -71.09
N ARG A 280 -16.64 -29.12 -70.26
CA ARG A 280 -17.28 -30.39 -70.73
C ARG A 280 -18.69 -30.22 -71.28
N ARG A 281 -19.39 -29.14 -70.92
CA ARG A 281 -20.76 -28.83 -71.33
C ARG A 281 -20.83 -28.10 -72.70
N GLY A 282 -19.75 -27.48 -73.16
CA GLY A 282 -19.66 -26.75 -74.43
C GLY A 282 -19.14 -27.54 -75.60
N SER A 283 -18.84 -28.83 -75.42
CA SER A 283 -18.33 -29.74 -76.46
C SER A 283 -19.32 -30.86 -76.81
N ARG A 284 -20.61 -30.64 -76.54
CA ARG A 284 -21.70 -31.52 -77.04
C ARG A 284 -22.63 -30.74 -77.92
#